data_0e363d719a2edfe4acf57dbadca0b69d
#
_entry.id   0e363d719a2edfe4acf57dbadca0b69d
#
_cell.length_a   1.000
_cell.length_b   1.000
_cell.length_c   1.000
_cell.angle_alpha   90.00
_cell.angle_beta   90.00
_cell.angle_gamma   90.00
#
_symmetry.space_group_name_H-M   'P 1'
#
loop_
_entity.id
_entity.type
_entity.pdbx_description
1 polymer ?
#
loop_
_entity_poly.entity_id
_entity_poly.type
_entity_poly.pdbx_seq_one_letter_code
_entity_poly.pdbx_strand_id
1 'polypeptide(L)'
;MAESRYRFMGQAPARVAAVGLVGVLAAALYVTLDGGGNGADAAACAAARPGAEALDPLVGGEIAAFQVAQTPLKLSDLAFTNAEGEPATLGDFEGKIALLNLWATWCVPCRKEMPALDRLQSALGGEDFAVVPVSIDTGGRERPAEFLKSIGVTSLPLYTDPSTEIFLEVKKRSLGIGLPVSILVDRDGCHLGHMNAPAEWDSPEGQRLIEAAIKGGTPPQG
;
A
#
# COMPACT_ATOMS: atom_id res chain seq x y z
N MET A 1 61.89 2.44 -61.08
CA MET A 1 62.25 2.98 -59.76
C MET A 1 61.42 4.23 -59.56
N ALA A 2 60.36 4.22 -58.81
CA ALA A 2 59.75 5.37 -58.15
C ALA A 2 58.67 4.84 -57.22
N GLU A 3 58.92 4.84 -55.96
CA GLU A 3 58.00 4.47 -54.91
C GLU A 3 56.98 5.61 -54.74
N SER A 4 55.67 5.27 -54.90
CA SER A 4 54.57 6.15 -54.55
C SER A 4 54.07 5.83 -53.12
N ARG A 5 54.40 6.71 -52.19
CA ARG A 5 53.96 6.66 -50.82
C ARG A 5 52.55 7.21 -50.73
N TYR A 6 51.58 6.34 -50.55
CA TYR A 6 50.19 6.72 -50.18
C TYR A 6 50.16 7.14 -48.72
N ARG A 7 49.89 8.43 -48.48
CA ARG A 7 49.69 9.01 -47.19
C ARG A 7 48.14 8.98 -46.92
N PHE A 8 47.70 7.99 -46.19
CA PHE A 8 46.34 7.96 -45.65
C PHE A 8 46.31 8.92 -44.46
N MET A 9 45.78 10.13 -44.67
CA MET A 9 45.38 11.02 -43.56
C MET A 9 43.98 10.59 -43.07
N GLY A 10 43.98 9.90 -41.91
CA GLY A 10 42.76 9.52 -41.24
C GLY A 10 42.03 10.74 -40.68
N GLN A 11 40.88 11.04 -41.24
CA GLN A 11 39.87 11.85 -40.58
C GLN A 11 38.80 10.90 -39.99
N ALA A 12 38.92 10.63 -38.70
CA ALA A 12 37.89 10.03 -37.89
C ALA A 12 37.87 10.76 -36.53
N PRO A 13 36.86 10.72 -35.77
CA PRO A 13 35.41 10.59 -35.97
C PRO A 13 34.62 11.50 -34.99
N ALA A 14 34.47 12.77 -35.28
CA ALA A 14 33.68 13.67 -34.45
C ALA A 14 32.16 13.30 -34.40
N ARG A 15 31.71 12.52 -35.38
CA ARG A 15 30.27 12.12 -35.47
C ARG A 15 29.89 10.94 -34.56
N VAL A 16 30.85 10.05 -34.25
CA VAL A 16 30.58 8.88 -33.40
C VAL A 16 30.50 9.30 -31.91
N ALA A 17 31.32 10.27 -31.50
CA ALA A 17 31.29 10.78 -30.13
C ALA A 17 29.97 11.54 -29.81
N ALA A 18 29.41 12.27 -30.79
CA ALA A 18 28.15 13.01 -30.58
C ALA A 18 26.94 12.08 -30.43
N VAL A 19 26.88 10.97 -31.18
CA VAL A 19 25.76 10.00 -31.07
C VAL A 19 25.81 9.24 -29.72
N GLY A 20 26.99 8.91 -29.24
CA GLY A 20 27.19 8.27 -27.93
C GLY A 20 26.71 9.16 -26.76
N LEU A 21 27.05 10.45 -26.81
CA LEU A 21 26.69 11.41 -25.74
C LEU A 21 25.17 11.67 -25.68
N VAL A 22 24.52 11.77 -26.83
CA VAL A 22 23.06 11.93 -26.90
C VAL A 22 22.35 10.67 -26.40
N GLY A 23 22.84 9.48 -26.71
CA GLY A 23 22.27 8.20 -26.21
C GLY A 23 22.39 8.07 -24.69
N VAL A 24 23.54 8.44 -24.09
CA VAL A 24 23.74 8.39 -22.64
C VAL A 24 22.88 9.43 -21.92
N LEU A 25 22.74 10.65 -22.46
CA LEU A 25 21.88 11.69 -21.90
C LEU A 25 20.40 11.32 -22.01
N ALA A 26 19.97 10.71 -23.13
CA ALA A 26 18.60 10.23 -23.28
C ALA A 26 18.27 9.07 -22.33
N ALA A 27 19.21 8.11 -22.13
CA ALA A 27 19.06 7.03 -21.18
C ALA A 27 19.04 7.52 -19.72
N ALA A 28 19.88 8.50 -19.38
CA ALA A 28 19.87 9.11 -18.05
C ALA A 28 18.56 9.87 -17.78
N LEU A 29 18.04 10.58 -18.79
CA LEU A 29 16.74 11.28 -18.69
C LEU A 29 15.57 10.29 -18.59
N TYR A 30 15.62 9.16 -19.28
CA TYR A 30 14.61 8.11 -19.23
C TYR A 30 14.56 7.45 -17.85
N VAL A 31 15.72 7.13 -17.26
CA VAL A 31 15.80 6.56 -15.89
C VAL A 31 15.28 7.52 -14.83
N THR A 32 15.45 8.84 -15.02
CA THR A 32 14.93 9.84 -14.06
C THR A 32 13.42 10.09 -14.21
N LEU A 33 12.83 9.76 -15.36
CA LEU A 33 11.39 9.97 -15.61
C LEU A 33 10.55 8.73 -15.24
N ASP A 34 11.09 7.51 -15.33
CA ASP A 34 10.37 6.27 -15.01
C ASP A 34 10.45 5.86 -13.52
N GLY A 35 11.34 6.46 -12.73
CA GLY A 35 11.49 6.20 -11.28
C GLY A 35 10.61 7.05 -10.38
N GLY A 36 9.68 7.85 -10.91
CA GLY A 36 9.08 8.97 -10.22
C GLY A 36 8.07 8.64 -9.11
N GLY A 37 7.27 7.56 -9.21
CA GLY A 37 6.19 7.31 -8.26
C GLY A 37 6.70 6.87 -6.88
N ASN A 38 7.23 5.66 -6.78
CA ASN A 38 7.61 5.07 -5.49
C ASN A 38 8.77 5.79 -4.79
N GLY A 39 9.66 6.45 -5.54
CA GLY A 39 10.78 7.22 -4.97
C GLY A 39 10.30 8.51 -4.26
N ALA A 40 9.34 9.22 -4.83
CA ALA A 40 8.77 10.42 -4.23
C ALA A 40 7.92 10.06 -2.99
N ASP A 41 7.12 8.99 -3.07
CA ASP A 41 6.31 8.48 -1.97
C ASP A 41 7.17 8.01 -0.79
N ALA A 42 8.27 7.31 -1.07
CA ALA A 42 9.22 6.87 -0.06
C ALA A 42 9.94 8.06 0.62
N ALA A 43 10.29 9.10 -0.13
CA ALA A 43 10.89 10.31 0.44
C ALA A 43 9.90 11.06 1.33
N ALA A 44 8.63 11.16 0.95
CA ALA A 44 7.58 11.77 1.73
C ALA A 44 7.31 11.02 3.06
N CYS A 45 7.53 9.71 3.08
CA CYS A 45 7.25 8.84 4.24
C CYS A 45 8.51 8.40 5.00
N ALA A 46 9.67 8.99 4.78
CA ALA A 46 10.91 8.60 5.47
C ALA A 46 10.80 8.71 7.00
N ALA A 47 10.03 9.68 7.50
CA ALA A 47 9.79 9.88 8.93
C ALA A 47 8.94 8.77 9.58
N ALA A 48 8.14 8.03 8.82
CA ALA A 48 7.31 6.93 9.31
C ALA A 48 8.10 5.65 9.63
N ARG A 49 9.33 5.52 9.11
CA ARG A 49 10.14 4.31 9.23
C ARG A 49 10.41 3.88 10.69
N PRO A 50 10.81 4.75 11.63
CA PRO A 50 11.00 4.32 13.02
C PRO A 50 9.72 3.79 13.67
N GLY A 51 8.56 4.38 13.35
CA GLY A 51 7.26 3.91 13.80
C GLY A 51 6.92 2.52 13.25
N ALA A 52 7.21 2.28 11.97
CA ALA A 52 7.05 0.96 11.35
C ALA A 52 7.98 -0.07 12.02
N GLU A 53 9.28 0.20 12.15
CA GLU A 53 10.27 -0.69 12.77
C GLU A 53 9.91 -1.06 14.21
N ALA A 54 9.29 -0.14 14.97
CA ALA A 54 8.84 -0.39 16.34
C ALA A 54 7.70 -1.42 16.45
N LEU A 55 7.00 -1.73 15.34
CA LEU A 55 5.96 -2.76 15.29
C LEU A 55 6.54 -4.17 15.13
N ASP A 56 7.78 -4.33 14.64
CA ASP A 56 8.37 -5.62 14.31
C ASP A 56 8.37 -6.61 15.48
N PRO A 57 8.71 -6.24 16.74
CA PRO A 57 8.67 -7.15 17.88
C PRO A 57 7.26 -7.62 18.26
N LEU A 58 6.20 -6.99 17.73
CA LEU A 58 4.79 -7.32 18.01
C LEU A 58 4.20 -8.28 16.98
N VAL A 59 4.90 -8.53 15.88
CA VAL A 59 4.47 -9.45 14.84
C VAL A 59 4.59 -10.89 15.32
N GLY A 60 3.45 -11.60 15.38
CA GLY A 60 3.43 -13.00 15.84
C GLY A 60 1.99 -13.52 15.97
N GLY A 61 1.82 -14.77 16.34
CA GLY A 61 0.50 -15.40 16.52
C GLY A 61 -0.36 -15.30 15.27
N GLU A 62 -1.58 -14.81 15.41
CA GLU A 62 -2.56 -14.68 14.32
C GLU A 62 -2.15 -13.68 13.23
N ILE A 63 -1.22 -12.76 13.55
CA ILE A 63 -0.69 -11.77 12.62
C ILE A 63 0.76 -12.04 12.21
N ALA A 64 1.25 -13.28 12.36
CA ALA A 64 2.64 -13.64 12.05
C ALA A 64 3.04 -13.43 10.57
N ALA A 65 2.07 -13.31 9.66
CA ALA A 65 2.31 -12.99 8.25
C ALA A 65 2.39 -11.48 7.96
N PHE A 66 2.22 -10.62 8.97
CA PHE A 66 2.36 -9.16 8.81
C PHE A 66 3.82 -8.79 8.51
N GLN A 67 4.02 -8.00 7.48
CA GLN A 67 5.32 -7.55 7.02
C GLN A 67 5.45 -6.05 7.32
N VAL A 68 6.37 -5.71 8.20
CA VAL A 68 6.70 -4.32 8.56
C VAL A 68 7.34 -3.62 7.36
N ALA A 69 6.95 -2.38 7.10
CA ALA A 69 7.45 -1.59 6.00
C ALA A 69 8.92 -1.22 6.18
N GLN A 70 9.81 -1.74 5.34
CA GLN A 70 11.20 -1.34 5.28
C GLN A 70 11.38 0.02 4.59
N THR A 71 10.51 0.31 3.66
CA THR A 71 10.44 1.59 2.94
C THR A 71 8.99 2.04 2.91
N PRO A 72 8.54 2.84 3.90
CA PRO A 72 7.19 3.39 3.92
C PRO A 72 6.87 4.18 2.65
N LEU A 73 5.66 4.01 2.12
CA LEU A 73 5.17 4.69 0.92
C LEU A 73 3.94 5.54 1.27
N LYS A 74 3.77 6.69 0.64
CA LYS A 74 2.56 7.49 0.74
C LYS A 74 1.42 6.80 0.00
N LEU A 75 0.27 6.62 0.67
CA LEU A 75 -0.88 5.88 0.14
C LEU A 75 -2.17 6.71 0.15
N SER A 76 -2.10 7.99 0.47
CA SER A 76 -3.26 8.88 0.59
C SER A 76 -4.06 9.03 -0.71
N ASP A 77 -3.46 8.74 -1.85
CA ASP A 77 -4.07 8.81 -3.19
C ASP A 77 -4.90 7.58 -3.57
N LEU A 78 -4.89 6.51 -2.77
CA LEU A 78 -5.70 5.31 -3.03
C LEU A 78 -7.19 5.65 -2.97
N ALA A 79 -7.85 5.58 -4.14
CA ALA A 79 -9.23 6.03 -4.32
C ALA A 79 -10.23 4.88 -4.22
N PHE A 80 -11.41 5.17 -3.71
CA PHE A 80 -12.56 4.27 -3.59
C PHE A 80 -13.86 5.07 -3.46
N THR A 81 -14.98 4.40 -3.25
CA THR A 81 -16.27 5.02 -2.97
C THR A 81 -16.61 4.83 -1.49
N ASN A 82 -16.99 5.91 -0.81
CA ASN A 82 -17.31 5.90 0.62
C ASN A 82 -18.66 5.23 0.95
N ALA A 83 -19.02 5.21 2.24
CA ALA A 83 -20.26 4.59 2.72
C ALA A 83 -21.52 5.27 2.17
N GLU A 84 -21.45 6.55 1.85
CA GLU A 84 -22.52 7.36 1.26
C GLU A 84 -22.65 7.18 -0.26
N GLY A 85 -21.67 6.55 -0.90
CA GLY A 85 -21.62 6.33 -2.35
C GLY A 85 -20.88 7.44 -3.11
N GLU A 86 -20.09 8.25 -2.42
CA GLU A 86 -19.34 9.37 -2.98
C GLU A 86 -17.86 9.00 -3.16
N PRO A 87 -17.15 9.65 -4.08
CA PRO A 87 -15.70 9.49 -4.22
C PRO A 87 -14.96 9.84 -2.93
N ALA A 88 -14.02 8.99 -2.54
CA ALA A 88 -13.16 9.16 -1.38
C ALA A 88 -11.75 8.61 -1.66
N THR A 89 -10.81 8.95 -0.80
CA THR A 89 -9.44 8.44 -0.84
C THR A 89 -8.99 7.99 0.55
N LEU A 90 -7.88 7.27 0.63
CA LEU A 90 -7.28 6.94 1.92
C LEU A 90 -6.78 8.21 2.65
N GLY A 91 -6.55 9.31 1.94
CA GLY A 91 -6.23 10.63 2.50
C GLY A 91 -7.33 11.21 3.39
N ASP A 92 -8.58 10.80 3.22
CA ASP A 92 -9.70 11.23 4.08
C ASP A 92 -9.59 10.69 5.53
N PHE A 93 -8.66 9.76 5.75
CA PHE A 93 -8.31 9.19 7.06
C PHE A 93 -7.04 9.79 7.66
N GLU A 94 -6.40 10.78 7.04
CA GLU A 94 -5.26 11.46 7.64
C GLU A 94 -5.62 12.01 9.03
N GLY A 95 -4.67 11.93 9.97
CA GLY A 95 -4.89 12.16 11.38
C GLY A 95 -5.25 10.91 12.20
N LYS A 96 -5.62 9.80 11.54
CA LYS A 96 -5.90 8.49 12.17
C LYS A 96 -4.91 7.43 11.70
N ILE A 97 -4.73 6.41 12.51
CA ILE A 97 -4.19 5.13 12.04
C ILE A 97 -5.30 4.43 11.25
N ALA A 98 -5.04 3.99 10.04
CA ALA A 98 -6.01 3.30 9.21
C ALA A 98 -5.55 1.87 8.89
N LEU A 99 -6.44 0.89 9.06
CA LEU A 99 -6.25 -0.47 8.56
C LEU A 99 -7.09 -0.63 7.28
N LEU A 100 -6.47 -0.33 6.12
CA LEU A 100 -7.07 -0.62 4.83
C LEU A 100 -7.12 -2.13 4.62
N ASN A 101 -8.30 -2.67 4.31
CA ASN A 101 -8.48 -4.08 3.98
C ASN A 101 -9.20 -4.20 2.64
N LEU A 102 -8.56 -4.81 1.65
CA LEU A 102 -9.19 -5.09 0.36
C LEU A 102 -9.75 -6.51 0.37
N TRP A 103 -11.04 -6.62 0.05
CA TRP A 103 -11.80 -7.86 0.12
C TRP A 103 -12.84 -7.99 -1.01
N ALA A 104 -13.47 -9.16 -1.12
CA ALA A 104 -14.61 -9.38 -2.01
C ALA A 104 -15.51 -10.51 -1.50
N THR A 105 -16.77 -10.51 -1.90
CA THR A 105 -17.75 -11.53 -1.50
C THR A 105 -17.43 -12.93 -2.06
N TRP A 106 -16.73 -13.02 -3.17
CA TRP A 106 -16.27 -14.27 -3.78
C TRP A 106 -14.96 -14.81 -3.16
N CYS A 107 -14.25 -14.00 -2.35
CA CYS A 107 -13.03 -14.37 -1.67
C CYS A 107 -13.35 -15.09 -0.34
N VAL A 108 -13.22 -16.42 -0.31
CA VAL A 108 -13.56 -17.23 0.88
C VAL A 108 -12.74 -16.85 2.12
N PRO A 109 -11.39 -16.67 2.07
CA PRO A 109 -10.64 -16.24 3.24
C PRO A 109 -11.02 -14.82 3.71
N CYS A 110 -11.31 -13.89 2.79
CA CYS A 110 -11.77 -12.54 3.16
C CYS A 110 -13.06 -12.60 3.98
N ARG A 111 -14.04 -13.38 3.53
CA ARG A 111 -15.32 -13.55 4.23
C ARG A 111 -15.16 -14.04 5.66
N LYS A 112 -14.13 -14.85 5.94
CA LYS A 112 -13.86 -15.40 7.25
C LYS A 112 -13.31 -14.36 8.22
N GLU A 113 -12.52 -13.39 7.74
CA GLU A 113 -11.91 -12.37 8.60
C GLU A 113 -12.83 -11.17 8.90
N MET A 114 -13.91 -10.94 8.09
CA MET A 114 -14.78 -9.78 8.28
C MET A 114 -15.36 -9.66 9.70
N PRO A 115 -15.80 -10.74 10.41
CA PRO A 115 -16.24 -10.62 11.80
C PRO A 115 -15.13 -10.17 12.75
N ALA A 116 -13.87 -10.56 12.53
CA ALA A 116 -12.75 -10.13 13.35
C ALA A 116 -12.43 -8.64 13.13
N LEU A 117 -12.49 -8.17 11.88
CA LEU A 117 -12.37 -6.75 11.55
C LEU A 117 -13.52 -5.91 12.16
N ASP A 118 -14.73 -6.44 12.19
CA ASP A 118 -15.89 -5.78 12.83
C ASP A 118 -15.69 -5.62 14.33
N ARG A 119 -15.23 -6.69 15.00
CA ARG A 119 -14.90 -6.63 16.44
C ARG A 119 -13.73 -5.69 16.73
N LEU A 120 -12.70 -5.68 15.87
CA LEU A 120 -11.59 -4.73 15.99
C LEU A 120 -12.08 -3.28 15.85
N GLN A 121 -12.91 -2.99 14.84
CA GLN A 121 -13.51 -1.67 14.66
C GLN A 121 -14.36 -1.28 15.86
N SER A 122 -15.15 -2.19 16.38
CA SER A 122 -15.99 -1.95 17.58
C SER A 122 -15.15 -1.66 18.84
N ALA A 123 -13.99 -2.31 18.97
CA ALA A 123 -13.14 -2.19 20.15
C ALA A 123 -12.24 -0.97 20.12
N LEU A 124 -11.62 -0.66 18.99
CA LEU A 124 -10.57 0.37 18.85
C LEU A 124 -10.95 1.53 17.93
N GLY A 125 -12.01 1.40 17.13
CA GLY A 125 -12.45 2.42 16.18
C GLY A 125 -12.88 3.71 16.87
N GLY A 126 -12.49 4.86 16.30
CA GLY A 126 -12.81 6.16 16.90
C GLY A 126 -12.04 7.31 16.27
N GLU A 127 -11.62 8.26 17.10
CA GLU A 127 -10.87 9.44 16.63
C GLU A 127 -9.45 9.08 16.16
N ASP A 128 -8.83 8.05 16.77
CA ASP A 128 -7.44 7.67 16.54
C ASP A 128 -7.25 6.51 15.56
N PHE A 129 -8.29 5.70 15.30
CA PHE A 129 -8.19 4.49 14.49
C PHE A 129 -9.46 4.24 13.67
N ALA A 130 -9.28 3.69 12.47
CA ALA A 130 -10.36 3.20 11.63
C ALA A 130 -9.96 1.95 10.84
N VAL A 131 -10.87 0.96 10.76
CA VAL A 131 -10.81 -0.08 9.73
C VAL A 131 -11.49 0.45 8.46
N VAL A 132 -10.82 0.32 7.33
CA VAL A 132 -11.28 0.79 6.01
C VAL A 132 -11.44 -0.42 5.08
N PRO A 133 -12.56 -1.18 5.19
CA PRO A 133 -12.78 -2.38 4.39
C PRO A 133 -13.37 -2.03 3.03
N VAL A 134 -12.54 -2.04 1.97
CA VAL A 134 -12.95 -1.72 0.60
C VAL A 134 -13.26 -3.00 -0.16
N SER A 135 -14.53 -3.20 -0.52
CA SER A 135 -14.94 -4.28 -1.42
C SER A 135 -14.55 -3.97 -2.86
N ILE A 136 -13.90 -4.92 -3.52
CA ILE A 136 -13.62 -4.86 -4.96
C ILE A 136 -14.56 -5.73 -5.79
N ASP A 137 -15.77 -5.97 -5.31
CA ASP A 137 -16.82 -6.64 -6.10
C ASP A 137 -17.24 -5.76 -7.29
N THR A 138 -17.14 -6.27 -8.50
CA THR A 138 -17.43 -5.53 -9.75
C THR A 138 -18.91 -5.29 -9.99
N GLY A 139 -19.80 -5.93 -9.20
CA GLY A 139 -21.26 -5.83 -9.32
C GLY A 139 -21.90 -4.70 -8.50
N GLY A 140 -21.12 -3.79 -7.92
CA GLY A 140 -21.64 -2.68 -7.11
C GLY A 140 -21.81 -3.01 -5.62
N ARG A 141 -22.58 -2.18 -4.90
CA ARG A 141 -22.65 -2.17 -3.43
C ARG A 141 -23.61 -3.20 -2.82
N GLU A 142 -24.60 -3.64 -3.58
CA GLU A 142 -25.71 -4.45 -3.05
C GLU A 142 -25.21 -5.78 -2.49
N ARG A 143 -24.40 -6.48 -3.26
CA ARG A 143 -23.90 -7.81 -2.90
C ARG A 143 -22.98 -7.80 -1.67
N PRO A 144 -21.96 -6.91 -1.55
CA PRO A 144 -21.18 -6.81 -0.32
C PRO A 144 -22.02 -6.32 0.87
N ALA A 145 -22.99 -5.41 0.68
CA ALA A 145 -23.88 -4.97 1.75
C ALA A 145 -24.75 -6.12 2.32
N GLU A 146 -25.38 -6.90 1.43
CA GLU A 146 -26.16 -8.08 1.81
C GLU A 146 -25.30 -9.11 2.53
N PHE A 147 -24.08 -9.35 2.05
CA PHE A 147 -23.15 -10.27 2.70
C PHE A 147 -22.80 -9.81 4.11
N LEU A 148 -22.33 -8.57 4.31
CA LEU A 148 -21.98 -8.04 5.65
C LEU A 148 -23.18 -8.14 6.60
N LYS A 149 -24.37 -7.76 6.14
CA LYS A 149 -25.62 -7.93 6.92
C LYS A 149 -25.90 -9.38 7.29
N SER A 150 -25.69 -10.31 6.36
CA SER A 150 -25.98 -11.75 6.57
C SER A 150 -25.10 -12.40 7.63
N ILE A 151 -23.89 -11.86 7.87
CA ILE A 151 -22.94 -12.34 8.88
C ILE A 151 -22.93 -11.48 10.16
N GLY A 152 -23.87 -10.53 10.28
CA GLY A 152 -24.04 -9.71 11.49
C GLY A 152 -22.98 -8.64 11.72
N VAL A 153 -22.27 -8.21 10.68
CA VAL A 153 -21.33 -7.08 10.73
C VAL A 153 -22.11 -5.78 10.90
N THR A 154 -21.76 -4.99 11.92
CA THR A 154 -22.49 -3.78 12.32
C THR A 154 -21.61 -2.54 12.52
N SER A 155 -20.32 -2.73 12.78
CA SER A 155 -19.38 -1.65 13.11
C SER A 155 -18.56 -1.19 11.90
N LEU A 156 -18.41 -2.06 10.88
CA LEU A 156 -17.68 -1.73 9.67
C LEU A 156 -18.53 -0.90 8.70
N PRO A 157 -18.01 0.24 8.21
CA PRO A 157 -18.60 0.94 7.07
C PRO A 157 -18.42 0.10 5.79
N LEU A 158 -19.25 0.34 4.78
CA LEU A 158 -19.10 -0.29 3.48
C LEU A 158 -18.45 0.69 2.50
N TYR A 159 -17.20 0.46 2.18
CA TYR A 159 -16.47 1.10 1.08
C TYR A 159 -16.41 0.17 -0.13
N THR A 160 -16.38 0.72 -1.34
CA THR A 160 -16.38 -0.10 -2.57
C THR A 160 -15.48 0.51 -3.64
N ASP A 161 -14.84 -0.35 -4.43
CA ASP A 161 -14.22 0.00 -5.69
C ASP A 161 -14.55 -1.05 -6.76
N PRO A 162 -15.70 -0.90 -7.46
CA PRO A 162 -16.10 -1.85 -8.51
C PRO A 162 -15.21 -1.80 -9.75
N SER A 163 -14.35 -0.78 -9.90
CA SER A 163 -13.34 -0.71 -10.96
C SER A 163 -12.14 -1.62 -10.69
N THR A 164 -11.91 -2.00 -9.43
CA THR A 164 -10.74 -2.73 -8.93
C THR A 164 -9.41 -1.97 -9.06
N GLU A 165 -9.45 -0.68 -9.35
CA GLU A 165 -8.24 0.15 -9.54
C GLU A 165 -7.41 0.26 -8.26
N ILE A 166 -8.05 0.37 -7.08
CA ILE A 166 -7.34 0.37 -5.80
C ILE A 166 -6.47 -0.90 -5.62
N PHE A 167 -6.98 -2.06 -6.04
CA PHE A 167 -6.21 -3.31 -5.95
C PHE A 167 -5.05 -3.34 -6.95
N LEU A 168 -5.25 -2.79 -8.15
CA LEU A 168 -4.19 -2.67 -9.16
C LEU A 168 -3.08 -1.73 -8.68
N GLU A 169 -3.43 -0.60 -8.06
CA GLU A 169 -2.46 0.34 -7.48
C GLU A 169 -1.68 -0.28 -6.31
N VAL A 170 -2.35 -1.02 -5.42
CA VAL A 170 -1.71 -1.77 -4.33
C VAL A 170 -0.74 -2.82 -4.88
N LYS A 171 -1.11 -3.54 -5.95
CA LYS A 171 -0.22 -4.50 -6.65
C LYS A 171 0.98 -3.81 -7.30
N LYS A 172 0.77 -2.70 -7.98
CA LYS A 172 1.84 -1.91 -8.63
C LYS A 172 2.87 -1.42 -7.63
N ARG A 173 2.44 -1.08 -6.41
CA ARG A 173 3.31 -0.69 -5.27
C ARG A 173 3.91 -1.88 -4.53
N SER A 174 3.67 -3.12 -5.00
CA SER A 174 4.16 -4.38 -4.43
C SER A 174 3.66 -4.66 -3.01
N LEU A 175 2.52 -4.10 -2.60
CA LEU A 175 1.91 -4.27 -1.28
C LEU A 175 0.88 -5.41 -1.24
N GLY A 176 0.36 -5.85 -2.40
CA GLY A 176 -0.64 -6.89 -2.51
C GLY A 176 -0.41 -7.82 -3.68
N ILE A 177 -0.54 -9.14 -3.44
CA ILE A 177 -0.44 -10.18 -4.48
C ILE A 177 -1.78 -10.88 -4.74
N GLY A 178 -2.70 -10.80 -3.78
CA GLY A 178 -4.02 -11.45 -3.80
C GLY A 178 -4.91 -10.87 -2.72
N LEU A 179 -6.09 -11.49 -2.53
CA LEU A 179 -7.02 -11.12 -1.46
C LEU A 179 -7.07 -12.19 -0.36
N PRO A 180 -7.28 -11.79 0.90
CA PRO A 180 -7.32 -10.41 1.35
C PRO A 180 -5.93 -9.78 1.39
N VAL A 181 -5.86 -8.46 1.29
CA VAL A 181 -4.68 -7.70 1.65
C VAL A 181 -5.07 -6.62 2.64
N SER A 182 -4.36 -6.58 3.77
CA SER A 182 -4.52 -5.57 4.80
C SER A 182 -3.27 -4.71 4.88
N ILE A 183 -3.43 -3.39 4.91
CA ILE A 183 -2.33 -2.42 4.92
C ILE A 183 -2.56 -1.47 6.09
N LEU A 184 -1.60 -1.41 7.01
CA LEU A 184 -1.62 -0.47 8.12
C LEU A 184 -0.94 0.84 7.69
N VAL A 185 -1.62 1.96 7.93
CA VAL A 185 -1.21 3.29 7.50
C VAL A 185 -1.22 4.22 8.69
N ASP A 186 -0.21 5.09 8.79
CA ASP A 186 -0.11 6.08 9.86
C ASP A 186 -0.97 7.33 9.63
N ARG A 187 -0.90 8.28 10.57
CA ARG A 187 -1.68 9.53 10.54
C ARG A 187 -1.34 10.45 9.39
N ASP A 188 -0.16 10.28 8.80
CA ASP A 188 0.30 11.03 7.63
C ASP A 188 0.04 10.29 6.31
N GLY A 189 -0.73 9.19 6.33
CA GLY A 189 -1.03 8.37 5.16
C GLY A 189 0.16 7.55 4.67
N CYS A 190 1.13 7.26 5.53
CA CYS A 190 2.32 6.48 5.22
C CYS A 190 2.15 5.01 5.65
N HIS A 191 2.53 4.08 4.78
CA HIS A 191 2.48 2.64 4.99
C HIS A 191 3.42 2.19 6.12
N LEU A 192 2.88 1.59 7.18
CA LEU A 192 3.63 1.00 8.29
C LEU A 192 3.92 -0.49 8.13
N GLY A 193 3.08 -1.18 7.40
CA GLY A 193 3.21 -2.61 7.12
C GLY A 193 1.97 -3.17 6.44
N HIS A 194 2.07 -4.41 5.95
CA HIS A 194 0.96 -5.06 5.25
C HIS A 194 0.95 -6.57 5.46
N MET A 195 -0.19 -7.20 5.16
CA MET A 195 -0.34 -8.65 5.20
C MET A 195 -1.18 -9.14 4.03
N ASN A 196 -0.69 -10.19 3.35
CA ASN A 196 -1.36 -10.83 2.21
C ASN A 196 -1.97 -12.19 2.63
N ALA A 197 -2.66 -12.21 3.76
CA ALA A 197 -3.33 -13.37 4.32
C ALA A 197 -4.50 -12.92 5.21
N PRO A 198 -5.52 -13.76 5.44
CA PRO A 198 -6.55 -13.48 6.43
C PRO A 198 -5.96 -13.57 7.84
N ALA A 199 -6.53 -12.80 8.79
CA ALA A 199 -6.17 -12.87 10.20
C ALA A 199 -7.37 -12.67 11.13
N GLU A 200 -7.24 -13.14 12.36
CA GLU A 200 -8.09 -12.75 13.49
C GLU A 200 -7.56 -11.42 14.03
N TRP A 201 -7.92 -10.33 13.36
CA TRP A 201 -7.42 -8.98 13.67
C TRP A 201 -7.79 -8.48 15.08
N ASP A 202 -8.85 -9.03 15.67
CA ASP A 202 -9.25 -8.78 17.06
C ASP A 202 -8.54 -9.68 18.07
N SER A 203 -7.58 -10.53 17.64
CA SER A 203 -6.71 -11.27 18.54
C SER A 203 -5.89 -10.35 19.44
N PRO A 204 -5.38 -10.84 20.59
CA PRO A 204 -4.51 -10.03 21.46
C PRO A 204 -3.28 -9.47 20.72
N GLU A 205 -2.72 -10.23 19.76
CA GLU A 205 -1.61 -9.80 18.93
C GLU A 205 -2.00 -8.66 17.99
N GLY A 206 -3.13 -8.83 17.27
CA GLY A 206 -3.66 -7.82 16.36
C GLY A 206 -3.97 -6.52 17.08
N GLN A 207 -4.68 -6.58 18.21
CA GLN A 207 -5.00 -5.40 19.01
C GLN A 207 -3.72 -4.69 19.52
N ARG A 208 -2.73 -5.43 20.05
CA ARG A 208 -1.46 -4.83 20.51
C ARG A 208 -0.71 -4.13 19.38
N LEU A 209 -0.70 -4.70 18.16
CA LEU A 209 -0.07 -4.08 16.99
C LEU A 209 -0.76 -2.74 16.68
N ILE A 210 -2.09 -2.71 16.61
CA ILE A 210 -2.87 -1.50 16.33
C ILE A 210 -2.70 -0.46 17.43
N GLU A 211 -2.78 -0.85 18.70
CA GLU A 211 -2.57 0.05 19.84
C GLU A 211 -1.16 0.67 19.85
N ALA A 212 -0.14 -0.11 19.49
CA ALA A 212 1.22 0.41 19.36
C ALA A 212 1.32 1.43 18.21
N ALA A 213 0.70 1.14 17.06
CA ALA A 213 0.63 2.11 15.95
C ALA A 213 -0.05 3.42 16.37
N ILE A 214 -1.19 3.34 17.08
CA ILE A 214 -1.92 4.51 17.63
C ILE A 214 -1.00 5.35 18.54
N LYS A 215 -0.16 4.71 19.34
CA LYS A 215 0.80 5.35 20.27
C LYS A 215 2.11 5.79 19.59
N GLY A 216 2.17 5.80 18.25
CA GLY A 216 3.36 6.19 17.50
C GLY A 216 4.49 5.16 17.55
N GLY A 217 4.16 3.87 17.60
CA GLY A 217 5.12 2.77 17.63
C GLY A 217 5.72 2.48 19.02
N THR A 218 5.25 3.14 20.08
CA THR A 218 5.67 2.82 21.44
C THR A 218 4.88 1.60 21.93
N PRO A 219 5.53 0.46 22.26
CA PRO A 219 4.83 -0.71 22.80
C PRO A 219 4.08 -0.34 24.10
N PRO A 220 2.88 -0.92 24.36
CA PRO A 220 2.21 -0.73 25.63
C PRO A 220 3.13 -1.21 26.77
N GLN A 221 3.37 -0.32 27.72
CA GLN A 221 4.11 -0.64 28.93
C GLN A 221 3.21 -1.54 29.79
N GLY A 222 3.58 -2.83 29.92
CA GLY A 222 2.89 -3.83 30.72
C GLY A 222 3.01 -3.59 32.21
#